data_6e22deb0e3258bd6145c62329fbef2d9
#
_entry.id   6e22deb0e3258bd6145c62329fbef2d9
#
_cell.length_a   1.000
_cell.length_b   1.000
_cell.length_c   1.000
_cell.angle_alpha   90.00
_cell.angle_beta   90.00
_cell.angle_gamma   90.00
#
_symmetry.space_group_name_H-M   'P 1'
#
loop_
_entity.id
_entity.type
_entity.pdbx_description
1 polymer ?
#
loop_
_entity_poly.entity_id
_entity_poly.type
_entity_poly.pdbx_seq_one_letter_code
_entity_poly.pdbx_strand_id
1 'polypeptide(L)'
;MTLQERGKLRFLLRSAASLATSSVMTAGLGFIFWTVAARTFPATAVGESSTAISAVSLLAPLSIFGLGTLMMVRLPGMQEGRSALVSTATLAAAITASLIALVCALVLPDSFLGIPGVGHKPIATAVFVALVASQTICVVIDQAFLAVAGSGIQLSRNLVQSVAKLILIVVLATALARFGSLTIVTSWLLANVISFMVAVIMLARRYGLSLRRALPRPSALRGMHFAAAKHHSLNTSLLVPYFAMPIVANVILGSEQAAYLYATWSLAGFVFFLPMALAWALFASGTRDSSTFVAEFRFTLRIALLICTVAVAALALLGGLVLSIFGQAYADNGHVVLIVLAVGGLGTVIKDHHVTLARVVGNEGREGLLMAVLGAGEIAGAALGAHLGGLVGLSLGWLAAVGLEILVCGPLVWRTYRGRVEIPAGDRGGVAL
;
A
#
# COMPACT_ATOMS: atom_id res chain seq x y z
N MET A 1 29.65 4.55 -22.02
CA MET A 1 29.15 4.62 -20.63
C MET A 1 30.35 4.83 -19.71
N THR A 2 30.42 6.00 -19.07
CA THR A 2 31.53 6.38 -18.19
C THR A 2 31.50 5.58 -16.89
N LEU A 3 32.64 5.52 -16.17
CA LEU A 3 32.71 4.84 -14.85
C LEU A 3 31.71 5.42 -13.86
N GLN A 4 31.43 6.71 -13.96
CA GLN A 4 30.47 7.43 -13.12
C GLN A 4 29.01 7.04 -13.43
N GLU A 5 28.66 6.82 -14.70
CA GLU A 5 27.34 6.34 -15.14
C GLU A 5 27.12 4.89 -14.72
N ARG A 6 28.14 4.04 -14.80
CA ARG A 6 28.08 2.66 -14.29
C ARG A 6 27.88 2.61 -12.78
N GLY A 7 28.52 3.53 -12.03
CA GLY A 7 28.33 3.66 -10.58
C GLY A 7 26.89 4.05 -10.20
N LYS A 8 26.33 5.05 -10.87
CA LYS A 8 24.94 5.49 -10.69
C LYS A 8 23.94 4.37 -11.04
N LEU A 9 24.15 3.67 -12.15
CA LEU A 9 23.28 2.57 -12.57
C LEU A 9 23.30 1.42 -11.55
N ARG A 10 24.48 1.03 -11.06
CA ARG A 10 24.62 0.00 -10.01
C ARG A 10 23.93 0.40 -8.72
N PHE A 11 24.05 1.65 -8.30
CA PHE A 11 23.36 2.17 -7.12
C PHE A 11 21.83 2.09 -7.28
N LEU A 12 21.31 2.52 -8.43
CA LEU A 12 19.87 2.48 -8.72
C LEU A 12 19.33 1.04 -8.81
N LEU A 13 20.05 0.14 -9.48
CA LEU A 13 19.67 -1.27 -9.55
C LEU A 13 19.69 -1.94 -8.17
N ARG A 14 20.70 -1.63 -7.34
CA ARG A 14 20.75 -2.12 -5.95
C ARG A 14 19.59 -1.57 -5.11
N SER A 15 19.25 -0.30 -5.25
CA SER A 15 18.11 0.31 -4.53
C SER A 15 16.78 -0.29 -4.97
N ALA A 16 16.56 -0.47 -6.27
CA ALA A 16 15.37 -1.11 -6.80
C ALA A 16 15.26 -2.59 -6.39
N ALA A 17 16.36 -3.35 -6.46
CA ALA A 17 16.40 -4.73 -6.00
C ALA A 17 16.16 -4.83 -4.48
N SER A 18 16.73 -3.92 -3.69
CA SER A 18 16.50 -3.86 -2.24
C SER A 18 15.03 -3.57 -1.90
N LEU A 19 14.39 -2.64 -2.62
CA LEU A 19 12.96 -2.34 -2.44
C LEU A 19 12.09 -3.55 -2.82
N ALA A 20 12.36 -4.19 -3.95
CA ALA A 20 11.63 -5.37 -4.39
C ALA A 20 11.80 -6.54 -3.40
N THR A 21 13.03 -6.81 -2.96
CA THR A 21 13.31 -7.84 -1.94
C THR A 21 12.60 -7.53 -0.62
N SER A 22 12.62 -6.26 -0.19
CA SER A 22 11.89 -5.79 1.00
C SER A 22 10.40 -6.09 0.90
N SER A 23 9.79 -5.76 -0.24
CA SER A 23 8.36 -5.95 -0.47
C SER A 23 7.99 -7.45 -0.47
N VAL A 24 8.78 -8.29 -1.12
CA VAL A 24 8.56 -9.75 -1.13
C VAL A 24 8.71 -10.35 0.28
N MET A 25 9.75 -9.95 1.02
CA MET A 25 9.97 -10.45 2.39
C MET A 25 8.87 -9.98 3.33
N THR A 26 8.47 -8.71 3.28
CA THR A 26 7.40 -8.18 4.14
C THR A 26 6.04 -8.78 3.79
N ALA A 27 5.77 -9.02 2.51
CA ALA A 27 4.55 -9.71 2.06
C ALA A 27 4.52 -11.17 2.51
N GLY A 28 5.64 -11.90 2.40
CA GLY A 28 5.76 -13.28 2.90
C GLY A 28 5.58 -13.37 4.42
N LEU A 29 6.22 -12.48 5.19
CA LEU A 29 6.02 -12.40 6.63
C LEU A 29 4.59 -11.95 6.99
N GLY A 30 3.96 -11.12 6.17
CA GLY A 30 2.54 -10.76 6.28
C GLY A 30 1.62 -11.96 6.08
N PHE A 31 1.90 -12.78 5.06
CA PHE A 31 1.19 -14.03 4.82
C PHE A 31 1.28 -14.97 6.03
N ILE A 32 2.48 -15.18 6.59
CA ILE A 32 2.67 -16.01 7.79
C ILE A 32 1.90 -15.43 8.98
N PHE A 33 1.93 -14.11 9.19
CA PHE A 33 1.18 -13.45 10.26
C PHE A 33 -0.32 -13.75 10.17
N TRP A 34 -0.91 -13.58 8.99
CA TRP A 34 -2.34 -13.84 8.80
C TRP A 34 -2.68 -15.31 8.85
N THR A 35 -1.78 -16.20 8.44
CA THR A 35 -1.93 -17.65 8.63
C THR A 35 -1.97 -18.01 10.12
N VAL A 36 -1.05 -17.47 10.92
CA VAL A 36 -1.07 -17.68 12.39
C VAL A 36 -2.36 -17.12 12.99
N ALA A 37 -2.78 -15.92 12.58
CA ALA A 37 -4.04 -15.33 13.03
C ALA A 37 -5.24 -16.24 12.71
N ALA A 38 -5.35 -16.73 11.47
CA ALA A 38 -6.45 -17.59 11.03
C ALA A 38 -6.48 -18.95 11.71
N ARG A 39 -5.31 -19.46 12.14
CA ARG A 39 -5.22 -20.72 12.88
C ARG A 39 -5.46 -20.58 14.39
N THR A 40 -5.30 -19.37 14.92
CA THR A 40 -5.35 -19.12 16.38
C THR A 40 -6.66 -18.48 16.82
N PHE A 41 -7.27 -17.67 15.95
CA PHE A 41 -8.49 -16.90 16.27
C PHE A 41 -9.66 -17.31 15.39
N PRO A 42 -10.91 -17.08 15.84
CA PRO A 42 -12.09 -17.27 15.00
C PRO A 42 -12.03 -16.41 13.73
N ALA A 43 -12.63 -16.88 12.64
CA ALA A 43 -12.66 -16.16 11.36
C ALA A 43 -13.26 -14.75 11.50
N THR A 44 -14.25 -14.57 12.36
CA THR A 44 -14.83 -13.25 12.69
C THR A 44 -13.78 -12.27 13.22
N ALA A 45 -12.94 -12.69 14.17
CA ALA A 45 -11.88 -11.84 14.71
C ALA A 45 -10.79 -11.52 13.66
N VAL A 46 -10.50 -12.46 12.77
CA VAL A 46 -9.58 -12.23 11.63
C VAL A 46 -10.17 -11.23 10.66
N GLY A 47 -11.46 -11.34 10.31
CA GLY A 47 -12.15 -10.42 9.42
C GLY A 47 -12.26 -9.00 9.99
N GLU A 48 -12.63 -8.87 11.26
CA GLU A 48 -12.61 -7.59 11.99
C GLU A 48 -11.22 -6.95 11.93
N SER A 49 -10.18 -7.71 12.27
CA SER A 49 -8.80 -7.21 12.27
C SER A 49 -8.31 -6.83 10.88
N SER A 50 -8.63 -7.61 9.85
CA SER A 50 -8.26 -7.31 8.47
C SER A 50 -8.93 -6.05 7.96
N THR A 51 -10.20 -5.84 8.34
CA THR A 51 -10.94 -4.60 8.08
C THR A 51 -10.29 -3.42 8.80
N ALA A 52 -9.94 -3.57 10.07
CA ALA A 52 -9.26 -2.51 10.84
C ALA A 52 -7.91 -2.14 10.20
N ILE A 53 -7.10 -3.12 9.84
CA ILE A 53 -5.81 -2.86 9.16
C ILE A 53 -6.02 -2.21 7.80
N SER A 54 -7.07 -2.57 7.06
CA SER A 54 -7.42 -1.93 5.79
C SER A 54 -7.85 -0.48 6.00
N ALA A 55 -8.70 -0.20 6.99
CA ALA A 55 -9.10 1.17 7.36
C ALA A 55 -7.88 2.02 7.77
N VAL A 56 -6.99 1.47 8.60
CA VAL A 56 -5.74 2.12 9.02
C VAL A 56 -4.83 2.39 7.81
N SER A 57 -4.70 1.42 6.90
CA SER A 57 -3.86 1.54 5.69
C SER A 57 -4.42 2.56 4.69
N LEU A 58 -5.71 2.84 4.75
CA LEU A 58 -6.36 3.90 4.01
C LEU A 58 -6.19 5.27 4.69
N LEU A 59 -6.45 5.35 5.99
CA LEU A 59 -6.43 6.60 6.74
C LEU A 59 -5.01 7.15 6.92
N ALA A 60 -4.01 6.30 7.09
CA ALA A 60 -2.63 6.73 7.33
C ALA A 60 -2.04 7.56 6.17
N PRO A 61 -2.06 7.12 4.90
CA PRO A 61 -1.62 7.94 3.77
C PRO A 61 -2.46 9.21 3.59
N LEU A 62 -3.77 9.14 3.80
CA LEU A 62 -4.66 10.31 3.72
C LEU A 62 -4.27 11.39 4.73
N SER A 63 -3.86 10.99 5.95
CA SER A 63 -3.51 11.90 7.04
C SER A 63 -2.20 12.65 6.84
N ILE A 64 -1.37 12.27 5.86
CA ILE A 64 -0.04 12.86 5.62
C ILE A 64 -0.13 14.17 4.82
N PHE A 65 -1.21 14.40 4.04
CA PHE A 65 -1.41 15.62 3.23
C PHE A 65 -0.18 16.05 2.41
N GLY A 66 0.54 15.09 1.81
CA GLY A 66 1.71 15.37 0.98
C GLY A 66 3.01 15.69 1.72
N LEU A 67 3.04 15.65 3.08
CA LEU A 67 4.25 15.86 3.87
C LEU A 67 5.40 14.91 3.47
N GLY A 68 5.07 13.70 3.03
CA GLY A 68 6.05 12.74 2.58
C GLY A 68 6.77 13.15 1.30
N THR A 69 6.02 13.55 0.29
CA THR A 69 6.59 14.06 -0.98
C THR A 69 7.46 15.27 -0.72
N LEU A 70 7.02 16.17 0.17
CA LEU A 70 7.83 17.30 0.59
C LEU A 70 9.17 16.89 1.17
N MET A 71 9.18 15.91 2.09
CA MET A 71 10.43 15.44 2.69
C MET A 71 11.36 14.84 1.64
N MET A 72 10.82 14.09 0.68
CA MET A 72 11.61 13.52 -0.43
C MET A 72 12.26 14.61 -1.29
N VAL A 73 11.61 15.76 -1.48
CA VAL A 73 12.14 16.87 -2.26
C VAL A 73 13.12 17.74 -1.46
N ARG A 74 12.79 18.09 -0.21
CA ARG A 74 13.59 19.05 0.57
C ARG A 74 14.77 18.45 1.33
N LEU A 75 14.60 17.26 1.93
CA LEU A 75 15.64 16.68 2.79
C LEU A 75 17.00 16.48 2.10
N PRO A 76 17.09 16.04 0.82
CA PRO A 76 18.39 15.85 0.18
C PRO A 76 19.22 17.12 0.07
N GLY A 77 18.57 18.27 -0.20
CA GLY A 77 19.22 19.59 -0.36
C GLY A 77 19.55 20.32 0.95
N MET A 78 19.00 19.86 2.09
CA MET A 78 19.22 20.53 3.37
C MET A 78 20.56 20.12 4.00
N GLN A 79 21.35 21.10 4.44
CA GLN A 79 22.57 20.90 5.25
C GLN A 79 22.22 20.87 6.75
N GLU A 80 21.34 21.78 7.17
CA GLU A 80 20.91 21.93 8.57
C GLU A 80 19.39 21.81 8.71
N GLY A 81 18.90 21.53 9.92
CA GLY A 81 17.48 21.50 10.25
C GLY A 81 16.73 20.24 9.78
N ARG A 82 17.39 19.23 9.19
CA ARG A 82 16.77 17.96 8.75
C ARG A 82 15.97 17.29 9.85
N SER A 83 16.57 17.16 11.04
CA SER A 83 15.92 16.51 12.19
C SER A 83 14.70 17.29 12.67
N ALA A 84 14.75 18.64 12.68
CA ALA A 84 13.59 19.46 13.03
C ALA A 84 12.46 19.36 11.99
N LEU A 85 12.78 19.28 10.71
CA LEU A 85 11.76 19.07 9.66
C LEU A 85 11.09 17.70 9.81
N VAL A 86 11.87 16.61 9.96
CA VAL A 86 11.34 15.26 10.12
C VAL A 86 10.48 15.16 11.39
N SER A 87 10.94 15.65 12.52
CA SER A 87 10.16 15.60 13.76
C SER A 87 8.89 16.44 13.71
N THR A 88 8.94 17.63 13.08
CA THR A 88 7.76 18.47 12.91
C THR A 88 6.74 17.84 11.99
N ALA A 89 7.17 17.28 10.85
CA ALA A 89 6.31 16.58 9.90
C ALA A 89 5.68 15.34 10.54
N THR A 90 6.48 14.56 11.29
CA THR A 90 6.00 13.36 11.99
C THR A 90 4.96 13.72 13.05
N LEU A 91 5.21 14.75 13.87
CA LEU A 91 4.27 15.20 14.89
C LEU A 91 2.98 15.74 14.28
N ALA A 92 3.08 16.59 13.24
CA ALA A 92 1.93 17.12 12.53
C ALA A 92 1.07 16.00 11.94
N ALA A 93 1.70 15.04 11.25
CA ALA A 93 1.00 13.88 10.68
C ALA A 93 0.37 13.00 11.76
N ALA A 94 1.03 12.78 12.89
CA ALA A 94 0.49 12.01 14.01
C ALA A 94 -0.75 12.68 14.62
N ILE A 95 -0.70 14.01 14.85
CA ILE A 95 -1.85 14.78 15.35
C ILE A 95 -3.02 14.71 14.37
N THR A 96 -2.77 14.97 13.08
CA THR A 96 -3.79 14.94 12.03
C THR A 96 -4.41 13.54 11.92
N ALA A 97 -3.58 12.50 11.94
CA ALA A 97 -4.03 11.10 11.90
C ALA A 97 -4.89 10.74 13.11
N SER A 98 -4.48 11.18 14.31
CA SER A 98 -5.25 10.96 15.54
C SER A 98 -6.60 11.65 15.50
N LEU A 99 -6.66 12.89 15.01
CA LEU A 99 -7.92 13.64 14.86
C LEU A 99 -8.85 12.99 13.84
N ILE A 100 -8.34 12.63 12.67
CA ILE A 100 -9.12 11.94 11.63
C ILE A 100 -9.62 10.59 12.15
N ALA A 101 -8.74 9.80 12.79
CA ALA A 101 -9.13 8.51 13.35
C ALA A 101 -10.20 8.65 14.45
N LEU A 102 -10.09 9.67 15.30
CA LEU A 102 -11.09 9.94 16.34
C LEU A 102 -12.44 10.35 15.73
N VAL A 103 -12.42 11.22 14.72
CA VAL A 103 -13.65 11.61 14.00
C VAL A 103 -14.28 10.38 13.34
N CYS A 104 -13.50 9.56 12.63
CA CYS A 104 -14.00 8.32 12.04
C CYS A 104 -14.57 7.37 13.10
N ALA A 105 -13.88 7.22 14.25
CA ALA A 105 -14.34 6.39 15.35
C ALA A 105 -15.69 6.84 15.95
N LEU A 106 -15.96 8.15 15.95
CA LEU A 106 -17.20 8.71 16.51
C LEU A 106 -18.35 8.73 15.50
N VAL A 107 -18.04 8.75 14.18
CA VAL A 107 -19.04 8.95 13.12
C VAL A 107 -19.38 7.64 12.40
N LEU A 108 -18.40 6.77 12.16
CA LEU A 108 -18.57 5.57 11.37
C LEU A 108 -18.97 4.37 12.24
N PRO A 109 -19.83 3.47 11.73
CA PRO A 109 -20.13 2.21 12.40
C PRO A 109 -18.89 1.31 12.57
N ASP A 110 -18.90 0.46 13.60
CA ASP A 110 -17.83 -0.50 13.89
C ASP A 110 -17.47 -1.40 12.70
N SER A 111 -18.48 -1.72 11.87
CA SER A 111 -18.27 -2.54 10.66
C SER A 111 -17.35 -1.90 9.62
N PHE A 112 -17.24 -0.56 9.57
CA PHE A 112 -16.27 0.13 8.72
C PHE A 112 -14.86 0.13 9.30
N LEU A 113 -14.75 0.11 10.63
CA LEU A 113 -13.47 0.27 11.34
C LEU A 113 -12.89 -1.05 11.82
N GLY A 114 -13.66 -2.14 11.77
CA GLY A 114 -13.21 -3.49 12.05
C GLY A 114 -12.79 -3.78 13.51
N ILE A 115 -13.14 -2.90 14.46
CA ILE A 115 -12.91 -3.13 15.88
C ILE A 115 -14.22 -2.95 16.64
N PRO A 116 -14.81 -4.00 17.23
CA PRO A 116 -16.06 -3.90 17.96
C PRO A 116 -15.99 -2.94 19.14
N GLY A 117 -16.89 -1.97 19.15
CA GLY A 117 -17.00 -0.96 20.20
C GLY A 117 -16.12 0.28 20.00
N VAL A 118 -15.51 0.47 18.83
CA VAL A 118 -14.86 1.74 18.48
C VAL A 118 -15.91 2.86 18.54
N GLY A 119 -15.55 3.99 19.14
CA GLY A 119 -16.45 5.12 19.38
C GLY A 119 -17.26 5.01 20.69
N HIS A 120 -17.47 3.81 21.21
CA HIS A 120 -18.28 3.58 22.42
C HIS A 120 -17.44 3.04 23.61
N LYS A 121 -16.43 2.21 23.34
CA LYS A 121 -15.52 1.66 24.35
C LYS A 121 -14.19 2.41 24.32
N PRO A 122 -13.78 3.09 25.41
CA PRO A 122 -12.57 3.92 25.40
C PRO A 122 -11.31 3.18 24.99
N ILE A 123 -11.13 1.92 25.40
CA ILE A 123 -9.94 1.11 25.06
C ILE A 123 -9.92 0.80 23.56
N ALA A 124 -11.04 0.37 22.96
CA ALA A 124 -11.11 0.07 21.54
C ALA A 124 -10.82 1.32 20.70
N THR A 125 -11.41 2.47 21.08
CA THR A 125 -11.18 3.76 20.44
C THR A 125 -9.70 4.19 20.57
N ALA A 126 -9.12 4.09 21.75
CA ALA A 126 -7.72 4.44 21.97
C ALA A 126 -6.76 3.57 21.15
N VAL A 127 -7.01 2.25 21.08
CA VAL A 127 -6.22 1.32 20.26
C VAL A 127 -6.32 1.67 18.79
N PHE A 128 -7.53 1.96 18.27
CA PHE A 128 -7.73 2.34 16.88
C PHE A 128 -7.00 3.65 16.53
N VAL A 129 -7.18 4.70 17.34
CA VAL A 129 -6.53 5.99 17.15
C VAL A 129 -5.00 5.85 17.20
N ALA A 130 -4.48 5.12 18.21
CA ALA A 130 -3.05 4.86 18.33
C ALA A 130 -2.50 4.05 17.16
N LEU A 131 -3.27 3.09 16.63
CA LEU A 131 -2.88 2.29 15.48
C LEU A 131 -2.77 3.14 14.20
N VAL A 132 -3.76 4.01 13.92
CA VAL A 132 -3.71 4.95 12.77
C VAL A 132 -2.54 5.90 12.92
N ALA A 133 -2.35 6.50 14.10
CA ALA A 133 -1.24 7.43 14.37
C ALA A 133 0.12 6.74 14.20
N SER A 134 0.31 5.56 14.78
CA SER A 134 1.57 4.81 14.68
C SER A 134 1.89 4.39 13.25
N GLN A 135 0.88 3.96 12.48
CA GLN A 135 1.04 3.62 11.07
C GLN A 135 1.44 4.86 10.26
N THR A 136 0.79 6.01 10.50
CA THR A 136 1.11 7.28 9.85
C THR A 136 2.54 7.73 10.15
N ILE A 137 2.97 7.64 11.41
CA ILE A 137 4.36 7.90 11.83
C ILE A 137 5.32 7.01 11.03
N CYS A 138 5.05 5.72 10.93
CA CYS A 138 5.87 4.78 10.18
C CYS A 138 6.00 5.16 8.70
N VAL A 139 4.90 5.54 8.03
CA VAL A 139 4.91 5.96 6.62
C VAL A 139 5.73 7.24 6.43
N VAL A 140 5.56 8.24 7.31
CA VAL A 140 6.31 9.51 7.25
C VAL A 140 7.82 9.27 7.42
N ILE A 141 8.20 8.43 8.39
CA ILE A 141 9.60 8.09 8.65
C ILE A 141 10.21 7.29 7.50
N ASP A 142 9.47 6.38 6.88
CA ASP A 142 9.94 5.63 5.72
C ASP A 142 10.29 6.53 4.55
N GLN A 143 9.47 7.55 4.29
CA GLN A 143 9.74 8.55 3.25
C GLN A 143 10.96 9.42 3.59
N ALA A 144 11.13 9.80 4.86
CA ALA A 144 12.33 10.50 5.30
C ALA A 144 13.59 9.65 5.13
N PHE A 145 13.53 8.35 5.43
CA PHE A 145 14.65 7.42 5.22
C PHE A 145 15.03 7.29 3.75
N LEU A 146 14.05 7.11 2.88
CA LEU A 146 14.29 7.07 1.44
C LEU A 146 15.00 8.32 0.94
N ALA A 147 14.61 9.50 1.46
CA ALA A 147 15.18 10.77 1.05
C ALA A 147 16.65 10.97 1.50
N VAL A 148 17.03 10.48 2.69
CA VAL A 148 18.35 10.80 3.29
C VAL A 148 19.29 9.61 3.34
N ALA A 149 18.77 8.42 3.63
CA ALA A 149 19.58 7.25 3.98
C ALA A 149 19.45 6.09 2.97
N GLY A 150 18.55 6.22 1.99
CA GLY A 150 18.24 5.18 1.02
C GLY A 150 17.36 4.06 1.57
N SER A 151 17.05 3.09 0.72
CA SER A 151 16.08 2.02 0.99
C SER A 151 16.49 1.02 2.07
N GLY A 152 17.78 0.94 2.43
CA GLY A 152 18.28 -0.08 3.38
C GLY A 152 17.75 0.09 4.81
N ILE A 153 17.62 1.32 5.31
CA ILE A 153 17.09 1.58 6.66
C ILE A 153 15.58 1.35 6.69
N GLN A 154 14.88 1.76 5.65
CA GLN A 154 13.46 1.46 5.50
C GLN A 154 13.20 -0.06 5.50
N LEU A 155 14.00 -0.83 4.73
CA LEU A 155 13.95 -2.29 4.73
C LEU A 155 14.13 -2.87 6.12
N SER A 156 15.17 -2.43 6.85
CA SER A 156 15.45 -2.91 8.20
C SER A 156 14.28 -2.65 9.15
N ARG A 157 13.68 -1.44 9.11
CA ARG A 157 12.51 -1.11 9.92
C ARG A 157 11.31 -1.99 9.57
N ASN A 158 11.02 -2.18 8.28
CA ASN A 158 9.91 -3.01 7.82
C ASN A 158 10.08 -4.48 8.23
N LEU A 159 11.30 -5.00 8.18
CA LEU A 159 11.62 -6.35 8.67
C LEU A 159 11.42 -6.47 10.18
N VAL A 160 11.93 -5.50 10.96
CA VAL A 160 11.71 -5.46 12.41
C VAL A 160 10.22 -5.45 12.73
N GLN A 161 9.44 -4.61 12.05
CA GLN A 161 7.98 -4.56 12.23
C GLN A 161 7.31 -5.90 11.90
N SER A 162 7.71 -6.54 10.79
CA SER A 162 7.12 -7.80 10.35
C SER A 162 7.47 -8.96 11.28
N VAL A 163 8.68 -9.03 11.78
CA VAL A 163 9.11 -10.05 12.75
C VAL A 163 8.47 -9.78 14.12
N ALA A 164 8.47 -8.52 14.57
CA ALA A 164 7.88 -8.16 15.85
C ALA A 164 6.38 -8.51 15.92
N LYS A 165 5.60 -8.20 14.86
CA LYS A 165 4.16 -8.56 14.86
C LYS A 165 3.92 -10.06 14.88
N LEU A 166 4.78 -10.88 14.24
CA LEU A 166 4.71 -12.33 14.30
C LEU A 166 4.97 -12.87 15.72
N ILE A 167 6.00 -12.37 16.37
CA ILE A 167 6.31 -12.76 17.76
C ILE A 167 5.16 -12.32 18.68
N LEU A 168 4.72 -11.08 18.52
CA LEU A 168 3.69 -10.49 19.38
C LEU A 168 2.35 -11.19 19.24
N ILE A 169 1.92 -11.61 18.02
CA ILE A 169 0.65 -12.30 17.87
C ILE A 169 0.68 -13.65 18.60
N VAL A 170 1.79 -14.38 18.53
CA VAL A 170 1.94 -15.66 19.25
C VAL A 170 1.93 -15.43 20.75
N VAL A 171 2.72 -14.48 21.26
CA VAL A 171 2.82 -14.16 22.69
C VAL A 171 1.49 -13.63 23.23
N LEU A 172 0.85 -12.68 22.55
CA LEU A 172 -0.41 -12.10 23.02
C LEU A 172 -1.57 -13.08 22.93
N ALA A 173 -1.56 -14.00 21.96
CA ALA A 173 -2.58 -15.03 21.86
C ALA A 173 -2.63 -15.93 23.10
N THR A 174 -1.49 -16.22 23.75
CA THR A 174 -1.48 -17.06 24.98
C THR A 174 -2.20 -16.42 26.16
N ALA A 175 -2.16 -15.08 26.26
CA ALA A 175 -2.72 -14.34 27.40
C ALA A 175 -4.05 -13.63 27.08
N LEU A 176 -4.24 -13.19 25.84
CA LEU A 176 -5.28 -12.26 25.43
C LEU A 176 -6.18 -12.77 24.30
N ALA A 177 -6.14 -14.07 23.94
CA ALA A 177 -6.95 -14.63 22.85
C ALA A 177 -8.45 -14.31 22.98
N ARG A 178 -8.96 -14.21 24.19
CA ARG A 178 -10.36 -13.88 24.50
C ARG A 178 -10.83 -12.52 23.96
N PHE A 179 -9.90 -11.61 23.67
CA PHE A 179 -10.22 -10.28 23.13
C PHE A 179 -10.26 -10.24 21.60
N GLY A 180 -10.04 -11.38 20.93
CA GLY A 180 -10.23 -11.54 19.49
C GLY A 180 -9.46 -10.52 18.66
N SER A 181 -10.19 -9.72 17.90
CA SER A 181 -9.64 -8.70 17.00
C SER A 181 -8.75 -7.67 17.70
N LEU A 182 -9.08 -7.25 18.94
CA LEU A 182 -8.24 -6.33 19.71
C LEU A 182 -6.83 -6.90 19.95
N THR A 183 -6.70 -8.22 20.17
CA THR A 183 -5.38 -8.86 20.33
C THR A 183 -4.56 -8.78 19.05
N ILE A 184 -5.19 -9.08 17.90
CA ILE A 184 -4.53 -9.05 16.60
C ILE A 184 -4.06 -7.63 16.25
N VAL A 185 -4.93 -6.62 16.37
CA VAL A 185 -4.58 -5.22 16.06
C VAL A 185 -3.59 -4.63 17.06
N THR A 186 -3.64 -5.04 18.33
CA THR A 186 -2.66 -4.61 19.35
C THR A 186 -1.27 -5.15 19.04
N SER A 187 -1.15 -6.40 18.54
CA SER A 187 0.13 -6.94 18.08
C SER A 187 0.75 -6.08 16.97
N TRP A 188 -0.09 -5.58 16.06
CA TRP A 188 0.34 -4.68 14.98
C TRP A 188 0.77 -3.31 15.51
N LEU A 189 -0.02 -2.72 16.41
CA LEU A 189 0.30 -1.45 17.06
C LEU A 189 1.67 -1.51 17.77
N LEU A 190 1.87 -2.53 18.61
CA LEU A 190 3.13 -2.70 19.33
C LEU A 190 4.32 -2.94 18.39
N ALA A 191 4.12 -3.68 17.31
CA ALA A 191 5.15 -3.88 16.28
C ALA A 191 5.53 -2.56 15.58
N ASN A 192 4.56 -1.67 15.30
CA ASN A 192 4.83 -0.34 14.79
C ASN A 192 5.68 0.47 15.77
N VAL A 193 5.33 0.47 17.05
CA VAL A 193 6.08 1.18 18.10
C VAL A 193 7.51 0.63 18.22
N ILE A 194 7.68 -0.69 18.28
CA ILE A 194 9.00 -1.33 18.37
C ILE A 194 9.84 -0.97 17.15
N SER A 195 9.30 -1.10 15.94
CA SER A 195 10.04 -0.80 14.72
C SER A 195 10.43 0.68 14.62
N PHE A 196 9.56 1.58 15.07
CA PHE A 196 9.86 3.01 15.17
C PHE A 196 11.00 3.28 16.15
N MET A 197 10.96 2.70 17.36
CA MET A 197 12.02 2.86 18.35
C MET A 197 13.37 2.35 17.83
N VAL A 198 13.39 1.17 17.20
CA VAL A 198 14.62 0.61 16.59
C VAL A 198 15.14 1.55 15.49
N ALA A 199 14.27 2.09 14.65
CA ALA A 199 14.66 3.03 13.60
C ALA A 199 15.28 4.32 14.19
N VAL A 200 14.69 4.89 15.23
CA VAL A 200 15.24 6.07 15.94
C VAL A 200 16.62 5.76 16.54
N ILE A 201 16.78 4.61 17.19
CA ILE A 201 18.06 4.19 17.75
C ILE A 201 19.14 4.01 16.66
N MET A 202 18.78 3.38 15.54
CA MET A 202 19.68 3.20 14.40
C MET A 202 20.15 4.56 13.84
N LEU A 203 19.23 5.50 13.67
CA LEU A 203 19.54 6.86 13.21
C LEU A 203 20.41 7.62 14.20
N ALA A 204 20.07 7.58 15.48
CA ALA A 204 20.85 8.25 16.53
C ALA A 204 22.29 7.76 16.54
N ARG A 205 22.51 6.44 16.44
CA ARG A 205 23.84 5.82 16.39
C ARG A 205 24.62 6.12 15.10
N ARG A 206 23.94 6.08 13.95
CA ARG A 206 24.61 6.20 12.64
C ARG A 206 24.89 7.65 12.24
N TYR A 207 24.04 8.59 12.65
CA TYR A 207 24.09 10.00 12.22
C TYR A 207 24.31 10.98 13.38
N GLY A 208 24.55 10.50 14.61
CA GLY A 208 24.78 11.34 15.77
C GLY A 208 23.62 12.29 16.08
N LEU A 209 22.37 11.85 15.88
CA LEU A 209 21.20 12.68 16.10
C LEU A 209 21.09 13.06 17.58
N SER A 210 21.14 14.36 17.84
CA SER A 210 20.85 14.90 19.17
C SER A 210 19.35 15.15 19.31
N LEU A 211 18.74 14.61 20.36
CA LEU A 211 17.33 14.85 20.71
C LEU A 211 17.00 16.35 20.79
N ARG A 212 17.95 17.19 21.25
CA ARG A 212 17.77 18.66 21.31
C ARG A 212 17.64 19.30 19.93
N ARG A 213 18.33 18.75 18.89
CA ARG A 213 18.24 19.24 17.51
C ARG A 213 17.00 18.70 16.78
N ALA A 214 16.35 17.69 17.34
CA ALA A 214 15.13 17.08 16.82
C ALA A 214 13.84 17.71 17.39
N LEU A 215 13.91 18.80 18.14
CA LEU A 215 12.72 19.47 18.63
C LEU A 215 11.89 20.01 17.47
N PRO A 216 10.56 19.74 17.45
CA PRO A 216 9.67 20.22 16.40
C PRO A 216 9.68 21.75 16.33
N ARG A 217 9.69 22.27 15.08
CA ARG A 217 9.65 23.71 14.81
C ARG A 217 8.58 23.97 13.74
N PRO A 218 7.41 24.57 14.10
CA PRO A 218 6.34 24.83 13.14
C PRO A 218 6.77 25.63 11.92
N SER A 219 7.80 26.50 12.06
CA SER A 219 8.39 27.25 10.96
C SER A 219 9.02 26.37 9.88
N ALA A 220 9.41 25.13 10.20
CA ALA A 220 9.98 24.19 9.23
C ALA A 220 8.97 23.78 8.16
N LEU A 221 7.67 23.92 8.42
CA LEU A 221 6.58 23.61 7.50
C LEU A 221 6.09 24.83 6.68
N ARG A 222 6.66 26.02 6.85
CA ARG A 222 6.24 27.22 6.10
C ARG A 222 6.56 27.10 4.60
N GLY A 223 5.63 27.57 3.76
CA GLY A 223 5.79 27.56 2.29
C GLY A 223 5.52 26.21 1.64
N MET A 224 4.75 25.33 2.27
CA MET A 224 4.54 23.93 1.86
C MET A 224 3.21 23.69 1.15
N HIS A 225 2.78 24.59 0.26
CA HIS A 225 1.48 24.49 -0.36
C HIS A 225 1.56 23.93 -1.79
N PHE A 226 0.60 23.11 -2.17
CA PHE A 226 0.15 22.73 -3.51
C PHE A 226 0.99 21.82 -4.42
N ALA A 227 2.31 21.85 -4.50
CA ALA A 227 3.05 21.01 -5.45
C ALA A 227 2.91 19.49 -5.13
N ALA A 228 2.81 19.14 -3.85
CA ALA A 228 2.66 17.76 -3.39
C ALA A 228 1.24 17.20 -3.59
N ALA A 229 0.22 18.03 -3.78
CA ALA A 229 -1.17 17.59 -3.81
C ALA A 229 -1.51 16.74 -5.05
N LYS A 230 -0.96 17.07 -6.22
CA LYS A 230 -1.25 16.35 -7.48
C LYS A 230 -0.73 14.92 -7.47
N HIS A 231 0.52 14.72 -7.05
CA HIS A 231 1.10 13.37 -6.91
C HIS A 231 0.41 12.56 -5.82
N HIS A 232 0.02 13.23 -4.73
CA HIS A 232 -0.71 12.60 -3.64
C HIS A 232 -2.08 12.12 -4.08
N SER A 233 -2.83 12.91 -4.86
CA SER A 233 -4.16 12.56 -5.34
C SER A 233 -4.15 11.30 -6.20
N LEU A 234 -3.24 11.17 -7.17
CA LEU A 234 -3.13 9.99 -8.03
C LEU A 234 -2.80 8.73 -7.20
N ASN A 235 -1.80 8.81 -6.32
CA ASN A 235 -1.43 7.67 -5.49
C ASN A 235 -2.58 7.26 -4.56
N THR A 236 -3.29 8.21 -3.98
CA THR A 236 -4.46 7.96 -3.13
C THR A 236 -5.58 7.30 -3.91
N SER A 237 -5.89 7.78 -5.12
CA SER A 237 -6.94 7.21 -5.99
C SER A 237 -6.67 5.74 -6.34
N LEU A 238 -5.40 5.34 -6.47
CA LEU A 238 -5.02 3.94 -6.71
C LEU A 238 -5.09 3.08 -5.43
N LEU A 239 -4.83 3.65 -4.25
CA LEU A 239 -4.83 2.92 -2.99
C LEU A 239 -6.22 2.70 -2.41
N VAL A 240 -7.14 3.66 -2.62
CA VAL A 240 -8.49 3.62 -2.03
C VAL A 240 -9.24 2.34 -2.39
N PRO A 241 -9.40 1.94 -3.67
CA PRO A 241 -10.14 0.72 -4.00
C PRO A 241 -9.49 -0.53 -3.38
N TYR A 242 -8.16 -0.61 -3.38
CA TYR A 242 -7.44 -1.75 -2.83
C TYR A 242 -7.73 -2.00 -1.35
N PHE A 243 -7.70 -0.97 -0.53
CA PHE A 243 -7.98 -1.09 0.90
C PHE A 243 -9.47 -1.04 1.24
N ALA A 244 -10.33 -0.59 0.33
CA ALA A 244 -11.78 -0.60 0.54
C ALA A 244 -12.38 -2.01 0.46
N MET A 245 -11.79 -2.95 -0.29
CA MET A 245 -12.39 -4.28 -0.51
C MET A 245 -12.70 -5.05 0.78
N PRO A 246 -11.77 -5.20 1.75
CA PRO A 246 -12.09 -5.87 3.01
C PRO A 246 -13.15 -5.12 3.85
N ILE A 247 -13.19 -3.79 3.75
CA ILE A 247 -14.20 -2.96 4.43
C ILE A 247 -15.58 -3.23 3.82
N VAL A 248 -15.70 -3.23 2.50
CA VAL A 248 -16.95 -3.53 1.77
C VAL A 248 -17.47 -4.92 2.16
N ALA A 249 -16.59 -5.92 2.17
CA ALA A 249 -16.96 -7.27 2.59
C ALA A 249 -17.48 -7.30 4.04
N ASN A 250 -16.78 -6.63 4.96
CA ASN A 250 -17.18 -6.62 6.37
C ASN A 250 -18.52 -5.91 6.59
N VAL A 251 -18.74 -4.79 5.90
CA VAL A 251 -19.97 -4.00 6.03
C VAL A 251 -21.18 -4.72 5.46
N ILE A 252 -21.03 -5.40 4.34
CA ILE A 252 -22.17 -5.99 3.60
C ILE A 252 -22.36 -7.47 3.96
N LEU A 253 -21.27 -8.23 4.09
CA LEU A 253 -21.34 -9.69 4.26
C LEU A 253 -20.98 -10.15 5.67
N GLY A 254 -20.44 -9.26 6.51
CA GLY A 254 -20.00 -9.55 7.86
C GLY A 254 -18.54 -10.01 7.96
N SER A 255 -18.06 -10.07 9.21
CA SER A 255 -16.64 -10.23 9.52
C SER A 255 -16.06 -11.57 9.07
N GLU A 256 -16.84 -12.64 9.12
CA GLU A 256 -16.37 -13.97 8.68
C GLU A 256 -16.06 -13.99 7.18
N GLN A 257 -16.96 -13.44 6.37
CA GLN A 257 -16.75 -13.33 4.91
C GLN A 257 -15.59 -12.37 4.58
N ALA A 258 -15.43 -11.32 5.38
CA ALA A 258 -14.29 -10.41 5.25
C ALA A 258 -12.95 -11.12 5.50
N ALA A 259 -12.90 -12.09 6.43
CA ALA A 259 -11.70 -12.90 6.64
C ALA A 259 -11.34 -13.74 5.39
N TYR A 260 -12.33 -14.41 4.81
CA TYR A 260 -12.13 -15.21 3.60
C TYR A 260 -11.71 -14.33 2.40
N LEU A 261 -12.37 -13.16 2.23
CA LEU A 261 -11.96 -12.20 1.21
C LEU A 261 -10.52 -11.73 1.46
N TYR A 262 -10.17 -11.36 2.68
CA TYR A 262 -8.84 -10.81 2.95
C TYR A 262 -7.71 -11.82 2.65
N ALA A 263 -7.91 -13.08 2.97
CA ALA A 263 -6.95 -14.13 2.62
C ALA A 263 -6.79 -14.26 1.09
N THR A 264 -7.89 -14.30 0.35
CA THR A 264 -7.88 -14.38 -1.12
C THR A 264 -7.33 -13.12 -1.76
N TRP A 265 -7.69 -11.93 -1.25
CA TRP A 265 -7.21 -10.63 -1.70
C TRP A 265 -5.70 -10.47 -1.50
N SER A 266 -5.20 -10.93 -0.34
CA SER A 266 -3.76 -10.91 -0.04
C SER A 266 -2.98 -11.82 -1.00
N LEU A 267 -3.51 -13.00 -1.33
CA LEU A 267 -2.90 -13.90 -2.31
C LEU A 267 -2.96 -13.34 -3.73
N ALA A 268 -4.11 -12.79 -4.15
CA ALA A 268 -4.23 -12.10 -5.44
C ALA A 268 -3.28 -10.90 -5.53
N GLY A 269 -3.01 -10.23 -4.41
CA GLY A 269 -2.05 -9.14 -4.30
C GLY A 269 -0.63 -9.50 -4.78
N PHE A 270 -0.19 -10.75 -4.62
CA PHE A 270 1.08 -11.22 -5.20
C PHE A 270 1.06 -11.23 -6.73
N VAL A 271 -0.09 -11.54 -7.33
CA VAL A 271 -0.29 -11.48 -8.79
C VAL A 271 -0.20 -10.04 -9.29
N PHE A 272 -0.74 -9.09 -8.53
CA PHE A 272 -0.73 -7.66 -8.91
C PHE A 272 0.63 -7.00 -8.73
N PHE A 273 1.40 -7.44 -7.73
CA PHE A 273 2.65 -6.77 -7.34
C PHE A 273 3.73 -6.82 -8.42
N LEU A 274 3.94 -7.96 -9.09
CA LEU A 274 5.03 -8.13 -10.03
C LEU A 274 4.83 -7.29 -11.31
N PRO A 275 3.62 -7.27 -11.93
CA PRO A 275 3.30 -6.34 -13.01
C PRO A 275 3.45 -4.87 -12.63
N MET A 276 2.99 -4.50 -11.44
CA MET A 276 3.15 -3.15 -10.91
C MET A 276 4.64 -2.75 -10.79
N ALA A 277 5.50 -3.65 -10.32
CA ALA A 277 6.94 -3.40 -10.23
C ALA A 277 7.58 -3.16 -11.61
N LEU A 278 7.13 -3.88 -12.65
CA LEU A 278 7.56 -3.64 -14.04
C LEU A 278 7.09 -2.28 -14.57
N ALA A 279 5.86 -1.88 -14.24
CA ALA A 279 5.34 -0.56 -14.60
C ALA A 279 6.13 0.58 -13.92
N TRP A 280 6.53 0.41 -12.66
CA TRP A 280 7.40 1.36 -11.96
C TRP A 280 8.82 1.44 -12.57
N ALA A 281 9.39 0.29 -12.97
CA ALA A 281 10.67 0.27 -13.68
C ALA A 281 10.58 0.98 -15.02
N LEU A 282 9.49 0.80 -15.77
CA LEU A 282 9.21 1.49 -17.02
C LEU A 282 9.08 3.01 -16.82
N PHE A 283 8.41 3.46 -15.76
CA PHE A 283 8.35 4.88 -15.41
C PHE A 283 9.74 5.46 -15.16
N ALA A 284 10.56 4.78 -14.38
CA ALA A 284 11.90 5.22 -14.05
C ALA A 284 12.84 5.27 -15.28
N SER A 285 12.63 4.42 -16.29
CA SER A 285 13.41 4.48 -17.56
C SER A 285 12.88 5.55 -18.49
N GLY A 286 11.56 5.68 -18.64
CA GLY A 286 10.91 6.65 -19.53
C GLY A 286 11.21 8.12 -19.19
N THR A 287 11.42 8.41 -17.91
CA THR A 287 11.87 9.74 -17.46
C THR A 287 13.32 10.06 -17.83
N ARG A 288 14.12 9.07 -18.24
CA ARG A 288 15.54 9.24 -18.61
C ARG A 288 15.77 9.30 -20.11
N ASP A 289 15.11 8.44 -20.85
CA ASP A 289 15.27 8.31 -22.31
C ASP A 289 13.93 7.97 -22.95
N SER A 290 13.33 8.93 -23.63
CA SER A 290 12.08 8.75 -24.37
C SER A 290 12.26 7.96 -25.67
N SER A 291 13.47 7.86 -26.22
CA SER A 291 13.72 7.20 -27.52
C SER A 291 13.51 5.68 -27.45
N THR A 292 13.78 5.05 -26.32
CA THR A 292 13.63 3.60 -26.09
C THR A 292 12.29 3.22 -25.46
N PHE A 293 11.52 4.20 -24.99
CA PHE A 293 10.33 3.99 -24.18
C PHE A 293 9.31 3.03 -24.81
N VAL A 294 9.00 3.19 -26.10
CA VAL A 294 8.00 2.33 -26.76
C VAL A 294 8.45 0.88 -26.83
N ALA A 295 9.74 0.63 -27.03
CA ALA A 295 10.29 -0.74 -27.03
C ALA A 295 10.23 -1.36 -25.64
N GLU A 296 10.59 -0.60 -24.61
CA GLU A 296 10.52 -1.00 -23.21
C GLU A 296 9.07 -1.20 -22.74
N PHE A 297 8.16 -0.33 -23.17
CA PHE A 297 6.71 -0.46 -22.92
C PHE A 297 6.15 -1.78 -23.50
N ARG A 298 6.51 -2.12 -24.74
CA ARG A 298 6.10 -3.40 -25.37
C ARG A 298 6.64 -4.59 -24.61
N PHE A 299 7.89 -4.52 -24.19
CA PHE A 299 8.54 -5.59 -23.43
C PHE A 299 7.89 -5.78 -22.06
N THR A 300 7.77 -4.72 -21.28
CA THR A 300 7.20 -4.78 -19.91
C THR A 300 5.74 -5.23 -19.93
N LEU A 301 4.93 -4.72 -20.88
CA LEU A 301 3.53 -5.13 -21.01
C LEU A 301 3.40 -6.63 -21.32
N ARG A 302 4.19 -7.16 -22.26
CA ARG A 302 4.16 -8.59 -22.63
C ARG A 302 4.58 -9.48 -21.47
N ILE A 303 5.67 -9.12 -20.79
CA ILE A 303 6.18 -9.87 -19.64
C ILE A 303 5.20 -9.81 -18.47
N ALA A 304 4.61 -8.65 -18.19
CA ALA A 304 3.61 -8.48 -17.15
C ALA A 304 2.36 -9.36 -17.40
N LEU A 305 1.83 -9.35 -18.63
CA LEU A 305 0.69 -10.19 -19.01
C LEU A 305 1.03 -11.69 -18.94
N LEU A 306 2.23 -12.08 -19.40
CA LEU A 306 2.67 -13.47 -19.31
C LEU A 306 2.77 -13.95 -17.86
N ILE A 307 3.45 -13.17 -17.00
CA ILE A 307 3.60 -13.48 -15.58
C ILE A 307 2.23 -13.58 -14.90
N CYS A 308 1.34 -12.60 -15.18
CA CYS A 308 0.01 -12.60 -14.61
C CYS A 308 -0.79 -13.84 -15.07
N THR A 309 -0.74 -14.20 -16.36
CA THR A 309 -1.42 -15.40 -16.89
C THR A 309 -0.92 -16.68 -16.24
N VAL A 310 0.40 -16.83 -16.07
CA VAL A 310 1.00 -17.99 -15.41
C VAL A 310 0.57 -18.03 -13.93
N ALA A 311 0.56 -16.87 -13.24
CA ALA A 311 0.14 -16.79 -11.86
C ALA A 311 -1.35 -17.11 -11.67
N VAL A 312 -2.22 -16.65 -12.59
CA VAL A 312 -3.65 -17.02 -12.62
C VAL A 312 -3.82 -18.54 -12.76
N ALA A 313 -3.11 -19.16 -13.70
CA ALA A 313 -3.15 -20.61 -13.89
C ALA A 313 -2.66 -21.35 -12.63
N ALA A 314 -1.56 -20.90 -12.03
CA ALA A 314 -1.03 -21.49 -10.80
C ALA A 314 -2.02 -21.37 -9.63
N LEU A 315 -2.67 -20.22 -9.45
CA LEU A 315 -3.67 -20.02 -8.39
C LEU A 315 -4.97 -20.79 -8.67
N ALA A 316 -5.36 -20.97 -9.94
CA ALA A 316 -6.49 -21.82 -10.28
C ALA A 316 -6.24 -23.29 -9.89
N LEU A 317 -5.01 -23.78 -10.09
CA LEU A 317 -4.64 -25.16 -9.77
C LEU A 317 -4.31 -25.38 -8.30
N LEU A 318 -3.57 -24.46 -7.69
CA LEU A 318 -2.99 -24.64 -6.35
C LEU A 318 -3.64 -23.76 -5.29
N GLY A 319 -4.51 -22.81 -5.67
CA GLY A 319 -5.06 -21.81 -4.76
C GLY A 319 -5.84 -22.41 -3.59
N GLY A 320 -6.61 -23.48 -3.82
CA GLY A 320 -7.30 -24.20 -2.75
C GLY A 320 -6.30 -24.78 -1.72
N LEU A 321 -5.21 -25.38 -2.18
CA LEU A 321 -4.16 -25.89 -1.30
C LEU A 321 -3.50 -24.78 -0.50
N VAL A 322 -3.20 -23.63 -1.12
CA VAL A 322 -2.59 -22.49 -0.44
C VAL A 322 -3.57 -21.90 0.60
N LEU A 323 -4.86 -21.79 0.27
CA LEU A 323 -5.89 -21.32 1.20
C LEU A 323 -6.11 -22.28 2.35
N SER A 324 -5.97 -23.60 2.17
CA SER A 324 -6.09 -24.59 3.25
C SER A 324 -5.02 -24.40 4.34
N ILE A 325 -3.92 -23.71 4.05
CA ILE A 325 -2.91 -23.31 5.05
C ILE A 325 -3.53 -22.37 6.09
N PHE A 326 -4.48 -21.51 5.72
CA PHE A 326 -5.25 -20.69 6.67
C PHE A 326 -6.31 -21.50 7.44
N GLY A 327 -6.86 -22.52 6.83
CA GLY A 327 -7.91 -23.41 7.34
C GLY A 327 -8.80 -23.89 6.21
N GLN A 328 -9.46 -25.05 6.41
CA GLN A 328 -10.30 -25.64 5.38
C GLN A 328 -11.44 -24.70 4.95
N ALA A 329 -12.07 -23.99 5.90
CA ALA A 329 -13.12 -23.02 5.60
C ALA A 329 -12.65 -21.89 4.65
N TYR A 330 -11.38 -21.49 4.73
CA TYR A 330 -10.81 -20.50 3.82
C TYR A 330 -10.66 -21.06 2.40
N ALA A 331 -10.32 -22.33 2.25
CA ALA A 331 -10.25 -22.99 0.95
C ALA A 331 -11.66 -23.16 0.33
N ASP A 332 -12.62 -23.62 1.12
CA ASP A 332 -13.98 -23.92 0.65
C ASP A 332 -14.72 -22.65 0.20
N ASN A 333 -14.56 -21.53 0.95
CA ASN A 333 -15.21 -20.26 0.65
C ASN A 333 -14.40 -19.33 -0.25
N GLY A 334 -13.07 -19.51 -0.31
CA GLY A 334 -12.16 -18.56 -0.97
C GLY A 334 -11.65 -18.98 -2.33
N HIS A 335 -11.64 -20.28 -2.70
CA HIS A 335 -10.94 -20.72 -3.91
C HIS A 335 -11.50 -20.09 -5.19
N VAL A 336 -12.81 -20.10 -5.38
CA VAL A 336 -13.47 -19.48 -6.56
C VAL A 336 -13.23 -17.97 -6.56
N VAL A 337 -13.35 -17.33 -5.40
CA VAL A 337 -13.07 -15.89 -5.22
C VAL A 337 -11.64 -15.55 -5.62
N LEU A 338 -10.66 -16.36 -5.19
CA LEU A 338 -9.26 -16.18 -5.54
C LEU A 338 -9.02 -16.23 -7.06
N ILE A 339 -9.66 -17.19 -7.76
CA ILE A 339 -9.54 -17.29 -9.23
C ILE A 339 -10.09 -16.04 -9.89
N VAL A 340 -11.28 -15.59 -9.50
CA VAL A 340 -11.91 -14.38 -10.06
C VAL A 340 -11.04 -13.14 -9.84
N LEU A 341 -10.52 -12.97 -8.64
CA LEU A 341 -9.63 -11.86 -8.29
C LEU A 341 -8.31 -11.91 -9.08
N ALA A 342 -7.73 -13.11 -9.21
CA ALA A 342 -6.50 -13.30 -9.97
C ALA A 342 -6.68 -12.95 -11.47
N VAL A 343 -7.82 -13.32 -12.07
CA VAL A 343 -8.17 -12.94 -13.46
C VAL A 343 -8.24 -11.42 -13.59
N GLY A 344 -8.79 -10.71 -12.62
CA GLY A 344 -8.80 -9.25 -12.57
C GLY A 344 -7.39 -8.64 -12.63
N GLY A 345 -6.37 -9.37 -12.19
CA GLY A 345 -4.97 -8.98 -12.33
C GLY A 345 -4.52 -8.66 -13.75
N LEU A 346 -5.10 -9.32 -14.75
CA LEU A 346 -4.83 -9.00 -16.16
C LEU A 346 -5.30 -7.57 -16.52
N GLY A 347 -6.41 -7.14 -15.95
CA GLY A 347 -6.89 -5.76 -16.12
C GLY A 347 -6.04 -4.75 -15.41
N THR A 348 -5.57 -5.06 -14.19
CA THR A 348 -4.67 -4.16 -13.44
C THR A 348 -3.35 -3.93 -14.17
N VAL A 349 -2.83 -4.92 -14.93
CA VAL A 349 -1.66 -4.74 -15.82
C VAL A 349 -1.89 -3.61 -16.83
N ILE A 350 -3.07 -3.55 -17.45
CA ILE A 350 -3.41 -2.51 -18.42
C ILE A 350 -3.52 -1.15 -17.74
N LYS A 351 -4.17 -1.09 -16.56
CA LYS A 351 -4.28 0.12 -15.73
C LYS A 351 -2.91 0.67 -15.33
N ASP A 352 -2.01 -0.18 -14.83
CA ASP A 352 -0.67 0.21 -14.38
C ASP A 352 0.18 0.79 -15.52
N HIS A 353 0.11 0.21 -16.73
CA HIS A 353 0.81 0.73 -17.89
C HIS A 353 0.19 2.05 -18.39
N HIS A 354 -1.13 2.22 -18.30
CA HIS A 354 -1.81 3.48 -18.58
C HIS A 354 -1.35 4.59 -17.63
N VAL A 355 -1.37 4.32 -16.32
CA VAL A 355 -0.91 5.26 -15.28
C VAL A 355 0.56 5.62 -15.47
N THR A 356 1.39 4.64 -15.82
CA THR A 356 2.82 4.88 -16.10
C THR A 356 2.99 5.86 -17.26
N LEU A 357 2.24 5.69 -18.34
CA LEU A 357 2.28 6.60 -19.48
C LEU A 357 1.83 8.01 -19.07
N ALA A 358 0.75 8.15 -18.32
CA ALA A 358 0.27 9.44 -17.84
C ALA A 358 1.31 10.17 -16.96
N ARG A 359 2.06 9.42 -16.14
CA ARG A 359 3.18 9.96 -15.34
C ARG A 359 4.34 10.43 -16.22
N VAL A 360 4.71 9.65 -17.24
CA VAL A 360 5.82 10.03 -18.16
C VAL A 360 5.46 11.28 -18.95
N VAL A 361 4.20 11.46 -19.33
CA VAL A 361 3.70 12.63 -20.05
C VAL A 361 3.43 13.84 -19.11
N GLY A 362 3.47 13.65 -17.79
CA GLY A 362 3.25 14.73 -16.81
C GLY A 362 1.77 15.11 -16.60
N ASN A 363 0.82 14.23 -16.92
CA ASN A 363 -0.62 14.50 -16.84
C ASN A 363 -1.27 13.93 -15.57
N GLU A 364 -0.56 13.94 -14.45
CA GLU A 364 -0.95 13.25 -13.21
C GLU A 364 -2.24 13.79 -12.56
N GLY A 365 -2.53 15.07 -12.71
CA GLY A 365 -3.73 15.65 -12.08
C GLY A 365 -5.03 15.15 -12.71
N ARG A 366 -5.09 15.08 -14.05
CA ARG A 366 -6.23 14.53 -14.79
C ARG A 366 -6.34 13.02 -14.56
N GLU A 367 -5.20 12.34 -14.53
CA GLU A 367 -5.13 10.92 -14.30
C GLU A 367 -5.61 10.56 -12.89
N GLY A 368 -5.26 11.36 -11.88
CA GLY A 368 -5.73 11.17 -10.51
C GLY A 368 -7.27 11.23 -10.41
N LEU A 369 -7.91 12.15 -11.13
CA LEU A 369 -9.38 12.22 -11.20
C LEU A 369 -9.97 10.99 -11.91
N LEU A 370 -9.39 10.60 -13.04
CA LEU A 370 -9.83 9.41 -13.78
C LEU A 370 -9.75 8.17 -12.89
N MET A 371 -8.62 7.94 -12.23
CA MET A 371 -8.42 6.81 -11.33
C MET A 371 -9.35 6.87 -10.10
N ALA A 372 -9.71 8.06 -9.62
CA ALA A 372 -10.69 8.21 -8.55
C ALA A 372 -12.08 7.76 -8.98
N VAL A 373 -12.51 8.12 -10.19
CA VAL A 373 -13.82 7.72 -10.75
C VAL A 373 -13.84 6.21 -11.00
N LEU A 374 -12.80 5.67 -11.62
CA LEU A 374 -12.69 4.23 -11.89
C LEU A 374 -12.63 3.42 -10.59
N GLY A 375 -11.84 3.87 -9.60
CA GLY A 375 -11.77 3.24 -8.29
C GLY A 375 -13.08 3.30 -7.50
N ALA A 376 -13.86 4.38 -7.63
CA ALA A 376 -15.23 4.44 -7.10
C ALA A 376 -16.13 3.40 -7.79
N GLY A 377 -15.93 3.18 -9.09
CA GLY A 377 -16.60 2.12 -9.86
C GLY A 377 -16.23 0.73 -9.36
N GLU A 378 -14.95 0.46 -9.03
CA GLU A 378 -14.52 -0.81 -8.43
C GLU A 378 -15.26 -1.07 -7.10
N ILE A 379 -15.31 -0.06 -6.22
CA ILE A 379 -16.00 -0.17 -4.92
C ILE A 379 -17.50 -0.38 -5.11
N ALA A 380 -18.13 0.38 -5.98
CA ALA A 380 -19.56 0.26 -6.26
C ALA A 380 -19.91 -1.09 -6.89
N GLY A 381 -19.10 -1.56 -7.86
CA GLY A 381 -19.26 -2.87 -8.48
C GLY A 381 -19.13 -4.01 -7.47
N ALA A 382 -18.10 -3.95 -6.62
CA ALA A 382 -17.90 -4.92 -5.54
C ALA A 382 -19.08 -4.91 -4.54
N ALA A 383 -19.54 -3.74 -4.13
CA ALA A 383 -20.66 -3.60 -3.20
C ALA A 383 -21.96 -4.15 -3.80
N LEU A 384 -22.27 -3.79 -5.04
CA LEU A 384 -23.45 -4.33 -5.76
C LEU A 384 -23.35 -5.85 -5.90
N GLY A 385 -22.20 -6.36 -6.32
CA GLY A 385 -21.95 -7.77 -6.43
C GLY A 385 -22.11 -8.52 -5.10
N ALA A 386 -21.64 -7.92 -4.00
CA ALA A 386 -21.80 -8.48 -2.65
C ALA A 386 -23.29 -8.67 -2.29
N HIS A 387 -24.12 -7.69 -2.55
CA HIS A 387 -25.56 -7.79 -2.30
C HIS A 387 -26.27 -8.84 -3.18
N LEU A 388 -25.80 -9.04 -4.42
CA LEU A 388 -26.42 -9.95 -5.38
C LEU A 388 -25.97 -11.40 -5.23
N GLY A 389 -24.73 -11.66 -4.81
CA GLY A 389 -24.16 -13.00 -4.85
C GLY A 389 -23.09 -13.27 -3.79
N GLY A 390 -23.16 -12.58 -2.65
CA GLY A 390 -22.22 -12.79 -1.55
C GLY A 390 -20.77 -12.54 -1.94
N LEU A 391 -19.86 -13.37 -1.42
CA LEU A 391 -18.43 -13.17 -1.63
C LEU A 391 -18.00 -13.38 -3.10
N VAL A 392 -18.57 -14.36 -3.78
CA VAL A 392 -18.34 -14.58 -5.22
C VAL A 392 -18.90 -13.41 -6.02
N GLY A 393 -20.11 -12.94 -5.69
CA GLY A 393 -20.71 -11.77 -6.31
C GLY A 393 -19.87 -10.52 -6.14
N LEU A 394 -19.30 -10.28 -4.96
CA LEU A 394 -18.36 -9.17 -4.70
C LEU A 394 -17.18 -9.23 -5.68
N SER A 395 -16.53 -10.39 -5.79
CA SER A 395 -15.37 -10.55 -6.66
C SER A 395 -15.72 -10.39 -8.15
N LEU A 396 -16.89 -10.88 -8.58
CA LEU A 396 -17.38 -10.70 -9.95
C LEU A 396 -17.76 -9.25 -10.26
N GLY A 397 -18.38 -8.55 -9.31
CA GLY A 397 -18.70 -7.12 -9.44
C GLY A 397 -17.44 -6.26 -9.54
N TRP A 398 -16.42 -6.56 -8.74
CA TRP A 398 -15.11 -5.95 -8.86
C TRP A 398 -14.45 -6.26 -10.22
N LEU A 399 -14.46 -7.51 -10.66
CA LEU A 399 -13.92 -7.92 -11.97
C LEU A 399 -14.62 -7.20 -13.12
N ALA A 400 -15.94 -7.03 -13.06
CA ALA A 400 -16.70 -6.29 -14.08
C ALA A 400 -16.28 -4.82 -14.14
N ALA A 401 -16.05 -4.16 -12.97
CA ALA A 401 -15.52 -2.81 -12.92
C ALA A 401 -14.12 -2.71 -13.53
N VAL A 402 -13.22 -3.63 -13.20
CA VAL A 402 -11.89 -3.74 -13.84
C VAL A 402 -12.01 -3.97 -15.34
N GLY A 403 -13.00 -4.72 -15.81
CA GLY A 403 -13.32 -4.87 -17.23
C GLY A 403 -13.67 -3.54 -17.90
N LEU A 404 -14.45 -2.68 -17.24
CA LEU A 404 -14.74 -1.32 -17.71
C LEU A 404 -13.48 -0.45 -17.73
N GLU A 405 -12.58 -0.60 -16.76
CA GLU A 405 -11.29 0.10 -16.77
C GLU A 405 -10.45 -0.26 -17.99
N ILE A 406 -10.46 -1.52 -18.43
CA ILE A 406 -9.76 -1.94 -19.63
C ILE A 406 -10.32 -1.21 -20.86
N LEU A 407 -11.63 -0.98 -20.94
CA LEU A 407 -12.25 -0.24 -22.04
C LEU A 407 -11.82 1.22 -22.09
N VAL A 408 -11.57 1.82 -20.92
CA VAL A 408 -11.12 3.21 -20.78
C VAL A 408 -9.61 3.36 -21.00
N CYS A 409 -8.82 2.54 -20.33
CA CYS A 409 -7.35 2.60 -20.34
C CYS A 409 -6.73 1.92 -21.56
N GLY A 410 -7.34 0.85 -22.05
CA GLY A 410 -6.83 0.00 -23.13
C GLY A 410 -6.54 0.71 -24.44
N PRO A 411 -7.39 1.62 -24.94
CA PRO A 411 -7.15 2.31 -26.21
C PRO A 411 -5.82 3.09 -26.23
N LEU A 412 -5.46 3.77 -25.13
CA LEU A 412 -4.20 4.51 -25.04
C LEU A 412 -3.01 3.54 -24.94
N VAL A 413 -3.11 2.51 -24.11
CA VAL A 413 -2.10 1.43 -24.00
C VAL A 413 -1.86 0.78 -25.37
N TRP A 414 -2.91 0.48 -26.12
CA TRP A 414 -2.81 -0.12 -27.43
C TRP A 414 -2.16 0.81 -28.48
N ARG A 415 -2.52 2.11 -28.47
CA ARG A 415 -1.89 3.10 -29.36
C ARG A 415 -0.39 3.24 -29.06
N THR A 416 0.00 3.27 -27.79
CA THR A 416 1.40 3.30 -27.38
C THR A 416 2.13 2.02 -27.76
N TYR A 417 1.51 0.88 -27.54
CA TYR A 417 2.07 -0.41 -28.00
C TYR A 417 2.34 -0.44 -29.50
N ARG A 418 1.48 0.18 -30.32
CA ARG A 418 1.68 0.30 -31.77
C ARG A 418 2.66 1.42 -32.17
N GLY A 419 3.22 2.18 -31.23
CA GLY A 419 4.13 3.30 -31.51
C GLY A 419 3.42 4.50 -32.16
N ARG A 420 2.13 4.69 -31.89
CA ARG A 420 1.30 5.78 -32.43
C ARG A 420 1.14 6.95 -31.46
N VAL A 421 1.84 6.93 -30.33
CA VAL A 421 1.83 7.99 -29.33
C VAL A 421 3.23 8.62 -29.34
N GLU A 422 3.30 9.91 -29.59
CA GLU A 422 4.54 10.69 -29.41
C GLU A 422 4.76 10.89 -27.92
N ILE A 423 5.89 10.42 -27.44
CA ILE A 423 6.34 10.68 -26.08
C ILE A 423 7.15 12.00 -26.15
N PRO A 424 6.74 13.06 -25.46
CA PRO A 424 7.49 14.29 -25.45
C PRO A 424 8.95 14.03 -25.08
N ALA A 425 9.89 14.48 -25.90
CA ALA A 425 11.29 14.50 -25.50
C ALA A 425 11.34 15.35 -24.22
N GLY A 426 11.75 14.73 -23.10
CA GLY A 426 11.72 15.40 -21.80
C GLY A 426 12.43 16.73 -21.88
N ASP A 427 11.66 17.80 -21.82
CA ASP A 427 12.21 19.15 -21.66
C ASP A 427 12.93 19.15 -20.30
N ARG A 428 14.26 19.31 -20.32
CA ARG A 428 15.12 19.31 -19.12
C ARG A 428 14.89 20.54 -18.24
N GLY A 429 13.72 21.17 -18.37
CA GLY A 429 13.22 22.29 -17.57
C GLY A 429 12.60 21.80 -16.26
N GLY A 430 13.43 21.55 -15.26
CA GLY A 430 13.07 21.83 -13.87
C GLY A 430 11.93 21.02 -13.25
N VAL A 431 11.94 19.69 -13.28
CA VAL A 431 11.40 18.93 -12.17
C VAL A 431 12.60 18.37 -11.39
N ALA A 432 13.13 19.19 -10.48
CA ALA A 432 13.94 18.67 -9.40
C ALA A 432 13.07 17.67 -8.61
N LEU A 433 13.45 16.41 -8.71
CA LEU A 433 12.94 15.30 -7.91
C LEU A 433 13.12 15.58 -6.41
#